data_2f8a901d18d390cff53e9e1c30b724f3
#
_entry.id   2f8a901d18d390cff53e9e1c30b724f3
#
_cell.length_a   1.000
_cell.length_b   1.000
_cell.length_c   1.000
_cell.angle_alpha   90.00
_cell.angle_beta   90.00
_cell.angle_gamma   90.00
#
_symmetry.space_group_name_H-M   'P 1'
#
loop_
_entity.id
_entity.type
_entity.pdbx_description
1 polymer ?
#
loop_
_entity_poly.entity_id
_entity_poly.type
_entity_poly.pdbx_seq_one_letter_code
_entity_poly.pdbx_strand_id
1 'polypeptide(L)'
;MKWRGMILVCAISCLALAAVLAAQFRSGPPWRHPVVSSQSFHIGGAVIQVDFGLGTLDLPHDQVMQWVKNSASSVATYYGRFPVSQDRVLIEPADGRDILRGTTWGGVDGFQGFTRIVLGKQTTQQDLDEDWEMTHEFVHTAFPSLDDEHTWMEEGLATYIEPIARVQRGFLRPERIWADMMHDMPKGDPESLDRGLDNTHTWGRTYWGGAQFCLQADVMIRQQTQNRKGLQDALRAIVNAGGTIDKDWPLRKALEIGDSATGTHVLVQLYDAMRDAPKPVDLAGLWKQLGVIRDGDGVRFDDHAPLAAIRQAITRTPATGIVLPKP
;
A
#
# COMPACT_ATOMS: atom_id res chain seq x y z
N MET A 1 36.25 35.98 27.39
CA MET A 1 35.34 36.78 26.55
C MET A 1 35.37 36.28 25.08
N LYS A 2 34.88 35.08 24.79
CA LYS A 2 34.82 34.51 23.38
C LYS A 2 33.67 33.49 23.15
N TRP A 3 32.60 33.49 23.96
CA TRP A 3 31.51 32.51 23.81
C TRP A 3 30.16 33.08 23.36
N ARG A 4 30.06 34.40 23.14
CA ARG A 4 28.79 35.01 22.65
C ARG A 4 28.60 35.01 21.15
N GLY A 5 29.65 34.75 20.34
CA GLY A 5 29.53 34.73 18.87
C GLY A 5 29.04 33.43 18.29
N MET A 6 29.30 32.29 18.96
CA MET A 6 28.99 30.96 18.41
C MET A 6 27.51 30.57 18.56
N ILE A 7 26.84 31.11 19.59
CA ILE A 7 25.41 30.86 19.83
C ILE A 7 24.54 31.63 18.84
N LEU A 8 25.00 32.80 18.39
CA LEU A 8 24.25 33.63 17.43
C LEU A 8 24.26 33.04 16.01
N VAL A 9 25.37 32.41 15.59
CA VAL A 9 25.48 31.79 14.26
C VAL A 9 24.65 30.51 14.16
N CYS A 10 24.61 29.67 15.22
CA CYS A 10 23.75 28.49 15.26
C CYS A 10 22.24 28.86 15.29
N ALA A 11 21.87 29.91 16.02
CA ALA A 11 20.48 30.37 16.08
C ALA A 11 19.99 30.93 14.74
N ILE A 12 20.85 31.65 14.00
CA ILE A 12 20.51 32.18 12.65
C ILE A 12 20.40 31.03 11.63
N SER A 13 21.26 30.03 11.70
CA SER A 13 21.20 28.85 10.83
C SER A 13 19.95 28.00 11.09
N CYS A 14 19.58 27.80 12.34
CA CYS A 14 18.34 27.09 12.70
C CYS A 14 17.08 27.87 12.29
N LEU A 15 17.09 29.19 12.41
CA LEU A 15 15.98 30.05 11.99
C LEU A 15 15.85 30.11 10.46
N ALA A 16 16.96 30.10 9.73
CA ALA A 16 16.95 30.05 8.27
C ALA A 16 16.47 28.68 7.77
N LEU A 17 16.89 27.56 8.40
CA LEU A 17 16.41 26.23 8.06
C LEU A 17 14.92 26.06 8.40
N ALA A 18 14.47 26.57 9.55
CA ALA A 18 13.05 26.59 9.92
C ALA A 18 12.21 27.48 8.99
N ALA A 19 12.75 28.58 8.50
CA ALA A 19 12.07 29.46 7.54
C ALA A 19 11.99 28.83 6.12
N VAL A 20 13.00 28.09 5.70
CA VAL A 20 13.00 27.35 4.43
C VAL A 20 12.01 26.15 4.52
N LEU A 21 12.01 25.42 5.64
CA LEU A 21 11.01 24.38 5.89
C LEU A 21 9.60 24.96 5.99
N ALA A 22 9.40 26.09 6.70
CA ALA A 22 8.10 26.77 6.80
C ALA A 22 7.65 27.38 5.46
N ALA A 23 8.55 27.76 4.56
CA ALA A 23 8.21 28.22 3.21
C ALA A 23 7.75 27.06 2.31
N GLN A 24 8.31 25.86 2.47
CA GLN A 24 7.84 24.64 1.79
C GLN A 24 6.47 24.17 2.29
N PHE A 25 6.10 24.47 3.55
CA PHE A 25 4.78 24.18 4.13
C PHE A 25 3.73 25.29 3.93
N ARG A 26 4.07 26.41 3.27
CA ARG A 26 3.14 27.51 2.95
C ARG A 26 2.48 27.40 1.57
N SER A 27 2.83 26.43 0.76
CA SER A 27 2.06 26.10 -0.44
C SER A 27 0.74 25.45 -0.01
N GLY A 28 -0.37 25.94 -0.52
CA GLY A 28 -1.72 25.43 -0.22
C GLY A 28 -1.86 23.92 -0.45
N PRO A 29 -3.08 23.38 -0.39
CA PRO A 29 -3.30 21.94 -0.49
C PRO A 29 -2.60 21.36 -1.74
N PRO A 30 -2.00 20.14 -1.66
CA PRO A 30 -1.17 19.56 -2.73
C PRO A 30 -1.85 19.52 -4.10
N TRP A 31 -3.16 19.31 -4.14
CA TRP A 31 -3.92 19.27 -5.40
C TRP A 31 -4.04 20.62 -6.12
N ARG A 32 -3.61 21.72 -5.50
CA ARG A 32 -3.52 23.06 -6.09
C ARG A 32 -2.10 23.46 -6.48
N HIS A 33 -1.13 22.54 -6.37
CA HIS A 33 0.23 22.84 -6.78
C HIS A 33 0.29 23.06 -8.29
N PRO A 34 1.18 23.96 -8.78
CA PRO A 34 1.29 24.26 -10.20
C PRO A 34 1.70 23.04 -11.02
N VAL A 35 1.04 22.86 -12.16
CA VAL A 35 1.28 21.77 -13.11
C VAL A 35 1.89 22.35 -14.38
N VAL A 36 2.95 21.74 -14.89
CA VAL A 36 3.63 22.16 -16.12
C VAL A 36 3.22 21.31 -17.33
N SER A 37 2.83 20.05 -17.12
CA SER A 37 2.31 19.19 -18.17
C SER A 37 1.39 18.13 -17.58
N SER A 38 0.46 17.64 -18.38
CA SER A 38 -0.49 16.57 -18.01
C SER A 38 -0.57 15.56 -19.14
N GLN A 39 -0.65 14.30 -18.76
CA GLN A 39 -0.93 13.18 -19.66
C GLN A 39 -2.00 12.31 -19.03
N SER A 40 -2.74 11.53 -19.83
CA SER A 40 -3.75 10.60 -19.32
C SER A 40 -3.65 9.26 -20.04
N PHE A 41 -4.07 8.20 -19.34
CA PHE A 41 -4.20 6.88 -19.92
C PHE A 41 -5.41 6.14 -19.34
N HIS A 42 -5.86 5.12 -20.07
CA HIS A 42 -6.97 4.26 -19.66
C HIS A 42 -6.44 2.92 -19.15
N ILE A 43 -6.94 2.48 -18.02
CA ILE A 43 -6.59 1.17 -17.46
C ILE A 43 -7.73 0.65 -16.58
N GLY A 44 -8.08 -0.62 -16.73
CA GLY A 44 -9.03 -1.28 -15.85
C GLY A 44 -10.38 -0.60 -15.71
N GLY A 45 -10.84 0.10 -16.76
CA GLY A 45 -12.08 0.86 -16.74
C GLY A 45 -11.96 2.28 -16.16
N ALA A 46 -10.76 2.71 -15.77
CA ALA A 46 -10.48 4.04 -15.24
C ALA A 46 -9.74 4.93 -16.23
N VAL A 47 -9.84 6.23 -16.00
CA VAL A 47 -8.95 7.25 -16.57
C VAL A 47 -8.02 7.72 -15.45
N ILE A 48 -6.72 7.60 -15.67
CA ILE A 48 -5.70 8.14 -14.77
C ILE A 48 -5.04 9.34 -15.44
N GLN A 49 -5.15 10.50 -14.82
CA GLN A 49 -4.44 11.72 -15.22
C GLN A 49 -3.14 11.81 -14.41
N VAL A 50 -2.03 12.00 -15.10
CA VAL A 50 -0.71 12.21 -14.50
C VAL A 50 -0.25 13.61 -14.80
N ASP A 51 -0.10 14.39 -13.76
CA ASP A 51 0.37 15.77 -13.78
C ASP A 51 1.83 15.82 -13.34
N PHE A 52 2.65 16.58 -14.04
CA PHE A 52 4.01 16.90 -13.65
C PHE A 52 4.05 18.32 -13.07
N GLY A 53 4.52 18.42 -11.81
CA GLY A 53 4.69 19.67 -11.09
C GLY A 53 5.89 20.48 -11.57
N LEU A 54 6.10 21.64 -10.95
CA LEU A 54 7.27 22.48 -11.22
C LEU A 54 8.56 21.77 -10.87
N GLY A 55 9.57 21.94 -11.71
CA GLY A 55 10.90 21.34 -11.55
C GLY A 55 11.29 20.49 -12.77
N THR A 56 12.41 19.80 -12.65
CA THR A 56 12.95 18.92 -13.69
C THR A 56 13.30 17.57 -13.10
N LEU A 57 13.10 16.50 -13.87
CA LEU A 57 13.59 15.16 -13.59
C LEU A 57 14.71 14.83 -14.59
N ASP A 58 15.71 14.09 -14.14
CA ASP A 58 16.76 13.57 -15.04
C ASP A 58 16.19 12.45 -15.94
N LEU A 59 15.16 11.73 -15.45
CA LEU A 59 14.41 10.75 -16.22
C LEU A 59 13.43 11.41 -17.20
N PRO A 60 13.32 10.87 -18.43
CA PRO A 60 12.23 11.24 -19.35
C PRO A 60 10.86 10.99 -18.75
N HIS A 61 9.91 11.89 -18.99
CA HIS A 61 8.53 11.74 -18.52
C HIS A 61 7.88 10.41 -18.97
N ASP A 62 8.23 9.89 -20.14
CA ASP A 62 7.68 8.63 -20.65
C ASP A 62 8.07 7.43 -19.77
N GLN A 63 9.26 7.43 -19.17
CA GLN A 63 9.67 6.39 -18.21
C GLN A 63 8.89 6.49 -16.91
N VAL A 64 8.68 7.69 -16.40
CA VAL A 64 7.81 7.94 -15.23
C VAL A 64 6.37 7.51 -15.52
N MET A 65 5.84 7.86 -16.71
CA MET A 65 4.52 7.41 -17.15
C MET A 65 4.40 5.89 -17.23
N GLN A 66 5.46 5.19 -17.69
CA GLN A 66 5.46 3.73 -17.76
C GLN A 66 5.44 3.10 -16.37
N TRP A 67 6.20 3.66 -15.42
CA TRP A 67 6.17 3.25 -14.02
C TRP A 67 4.79 3.41 -13.39
N VAL A 68 4.14 4.56 -13.56
CA VAL A 68 2.75 4.78 -13.09
C VAL A 68 1.77 3.76 -13.71
N LYS A 69 1.90 3.49 -15.03
CA LYS A 69 1.07 2.48 -15.71
C LYS A 69 1.31 1.07 -15.18
N ASN A 70 2.55 0.71 -14.88
CA ASN A 70 2.91 -0.61 -14.33
C ASN A 70 2.27 -0.80 -12.95
N SER A 71 2.37 0.19 -12.07
CA SER A 71 1.76 0.19 -10.74
C SER A 71 0.23 0.10 -10.81
N ALA A 72 -0.40 0.93 -11.63
CA ALA A 72 -1.85 0.87 -11.88
C ALA A 72 -2.28 -0.50 -12.44
N SER A 73 -1.46 -1.13 -13.30
CA SER A 73 -1.74 -2.44 -13.86
C SER A 73 -1.71 -3.55 -12.81
N SER A 74 -0.84 -3.43 -11.80
CA SER A 74 -0.76 -4.37 -10.68
C SER A 74 -2.04 -4.34 -9.86
N VAL A 75 -2.49 -3.14 -9.48
CA VAL A 75 -3.74 -2.95 -8.73
C VAL A 75 -4.95 -3.39 -9.54
N ALA A 76 -5.01 -3.03 -10.83
CA ALA A 76 -6.11 -3.46 -11.71
C ALA A 76 -6.14 -4.99 -11.88
N THR A 77 -4.99 -5.67 -11.90
CA THR A 77 -4.92 -7.14 -11.95
C THR A 77 -5.47 -7.75 -10.67
N TYR A 78 -5.07 -7.24 -9.50
CA TYR A 78 -5.53 -7.74 -8.22
C TYR A 78 -7.04 -7.55 -8.06
N TYR A 79 -7.57 -6.37 -8.32
CA TYR A 79 -8.99 -6.06 -8.11
C TYR A 79 -9.90 -6.46 -9.29
N GLY A 80 -9.35 -6.84 -10.45
CA GLY A 80 -10.13 -7.13 -11.66
C GLY A 80 -10.57 -5.87 -12.42
N ARG A 81 -10.32 -4.71 -11.89
CA ARG A 81 -10.45 -3.37 -12.47
C ARG A 81 -9.61 -2.37 -11.68
N PHE A 82 -9.34 -1.19 -12.18
CA PHE A 82 -8.84 -0.13 -11.31
C PHE A 82 -9.97 0.33 -10.37
N PRO A 83 -9.71 0.55 -9.07
CA PRO A 83 -10.78 0.69 -8.07
C PRO A 83 -11.72 1.85 -8.30
N VAL A 84 -11.19 3.01 -8.67
CA VAL A 84 -11.94 4.25 -8.96
C VAL A 84 -12.01 4.50 -10.47
N SER A 85 -13.02 5.23 -10.93
CA SER A 85 -13.17 5.52 -12.37
C SER A 85 -12.31 6.69 -12.86
N GLN A 86 -11.94 7.59 -11.95
CA GLN A 86 -11.10 8.75 -12.22
C GLN A 86 -10.10 8.93 -11.09
N ASP A 87 -8.82 8.90 -11.44
CA ASP A 87 -7.72 9.14 -10.53
C ASP A 87 -6.77 10.19 -11.07
N ARG A 88 -6.16 10.95 -10.17
CA ARG A 88 -5.18 11.97 -10.52
C ARG A 88 -3.89 11.71 -9.75
N VAL A 89 -2.79 11.64 -10.48
CA VAL A 89 -1.43 11.51 -9.92
C VAL A 89 -0.68 12.81 -10.15
N LEU A 90 -0.11 13.38 -9.10
CA LEU A 90 0.80 14.52 -9.19
C LEU A 90 2.23 14.06 -8.88
N ILE A 91 3.11 14.16 -9.88
CA ILE A 91 4.55 13.91 -9.75
C ILE A 91 5.23 15.25 -9.48
N GLU A 92 5.79 15.42 -8.30
CA GLU A 92 6.52 16.62 -7.91
C GLU A 92 8.02 16.36 -7.85
N PRO A 93 8.81 16.96 -8.77
CA PRO A 93 10.25 16.88 -8.71
C PRO A 93 10.81 17.57 -7.45
N ALA A 94 11.73 16.92 -6.76
CA ALA A 94 12.44 17.48 -5.61
C ALA A 94 13.94 17.15 -5.69
N ASP A 95 14.75 17.84 -4.91
CA ASP A 95 16.17 17.51 -4.79
C ASP A 95 16.35 16.14 -4.13
N GLY A 96 17.20 15.31 -4.70
CA GLY A 96 17.48 13.97 -4.18
C GLY A 96 17.27 12.87 -5.22
N ARG A 97 17.27 11.63 -4.74
CA ARG A 97 17.08 10.41 -5.53
C ARG A 97 16.01 9.57 -4.83
N ASP A 98 15.35 8.70 -5.59
CA ASP A 98 14.32 7.79 -5.12
C ASP A 98 12.94 8.45 -4.94
N ILE A 99 11.92 7.67 -4.55
CA ILE A 99 10.63 8.20 -4.14
C ILE A 99 10.77 8.74 -2.71
N LEU A 100 10.62 10.05 -2.55
CA LEU A 100 10.84 10.73 -1.28
C LEU A 100 9.59 10.73 -0.39
N ARG A 101 8.41 10.62 -1.01
CA ARG A 101 7.12 10.57 -0.34
C ARG A 101 6.00 10.24 -1.32
N GLY A 102 5.11 9.32 -0.92
CA GLY A 102 3.77 9.11 -1.47
C GLY A 102 2.69 9.56 -0.49
N THR A 103 1.52 9.89 -0.99
CA THR A 103 0.31 10.10 -0.18
C THR A 103 -0.90 10.13 -1.10
N THR A 104 -1.98 9.44 -0.70
CA THR A 104 -3.23 9.36 -1.46
C THR A 104 -4.41 9.90 -0.65
N TRP A 105 -5.28 10.64 -1.30
CA TRP A 105 -6.51 11.21 -0.73
C TRP A 105 -7.71 10.88 -1.61
N GLY A 106 -8.89 10.79 -0.99
CA GLY A 106 -10.15 10.61 -1.68
C GLY A 106 -10.91 11.91 -1.93
N GLY A 107 -11.72 11.94 -2.99
CA GLY A 107 -12.69 13.00 -3.22
C GLY A 107 -12.12 14.39 -3.46
N VAL A 108 -10.98 14.50 -4.15
CA VAL A 108 -10.26 15.77 -4.35
C VAL A 108 -10.46 16.31 -5.75
N ASP A 109 -10.90 17.57 -5.85
CA ASP A 109 -10.93 18.37 -7.09
C ASP A 109 -11.71 17.70 -8.26
N GLY A 110 -12.74 16.91 -7.92
CA GLY A 110 -13.55 16.16 -8.87
C GLY A 110 -13.02 14.77 -9.23
N PHE A 111 -11.83 14.41 -8.75
CA PHE A 111 -11.30 13.06 -8.86
C PHE A 111 -11.70 12.22 -7.65
N GLN A 112 -11.95 10.92 -7.85
CA GLN A 112 -12.25 9.99 -6.77
C GLN A 112 -11.00 9.66 -5.96
N GLY A 113 -9.83 9.55 -6.62
CA GLY A 113 -8.52 9.41 -5.99
C GLY A 113 -7.59 10.53 -6.43
N PHE A 114 -6.71 10.96 -5.53
CA PHE A 114 -5.62 11.89 -5.79
C PHE A 114 -4.35 11.39 -5.09
N THR A 115 -3.37 11.00 -5.87
CA THR A 115 -2.06 10.53 -5.39
C THR A 115 -0.99 11.58 -5.67
N ARG A 116 -0.25 11.98 -4.66
CA ARG A 116 0.92 12.83 -4.78
C ARG A 116 2.18 12.02 -4.55
N ILE A 117 3.11 12.11 -5.48
CA ILE A 117 4.45 11.52 -5.37
C ILE A 117 5.49 12.64 -5.44
N VAL A 118 6.30 12.74 -4.42
CA VAL A 118 7.51 13.57 -4.43
C VAL A 118 8.66 12.71 -4.94
N LEU A 119 9.10 12.98 -6.17
CA LEU A 119 10.11 12.20 -6.87
C LEU A 119 11.44 12.95 -6.90
N GLY A 120 12.50 12.29 -6.43
CA GLY A 120 13.85 12.83 -6.50
C GLY A 120 14.28 13.06 -7.95
N LYS A 121 14.80 14.25 -8.27
CA LYS A 121 15.20 14.57 -9.65
C LYS A 121 16.27 13.65 -10.23
N GLN A 122 17.09 13.03 -9.35
CA GLN A 122 18.17 12.11 -9.72
C GLN A 122 17.74 10.64 -9.69
N THR A 123 16.45 10.36 -9.53
CA THR A 123 15.89 9.00 -9.58
C THR A 123 16.24 8.35 -10.91
N THR A 124 16.63 7.09 -10.86
CA THR A 124 16.98 6.30 -12.05
C THR A 124 15.87 5.33 -12.42
N GLN A 125 15.94 4.75 -13.62
CA GLN A 125 15.01 3.69 -14.02
C GLN A 125 15.04 2.50 -13.06
N GLN A 126 16.22 2.13 -12.56
CA GLN A 126 16.36 1.04 -11.59
C GLN A 126 15.59 1.34 -10.30
N ASP A 127 15.66 2.58 -9.81
CA ASP A 127 14.91 2.97 -8.60
C ASP A 127 13.39 2.83 -8.82
N LEU A 128 12.88 3.20 -10.01
CA LEU A 128 11.47 3.01 -10.37
C LEU A 128 11.08 1.53 -10.55
N ASP A 129 11.98 0.69 -11.06
CA ASP A 129 11.73 -0.74 -11.25
C ASP A 129 11.67 -1.49 -9.90
N GLU A 130 12.43 -1.03 -8.91
CA GLU A 130 12.45 -1.56 -7.54
C GLU A 130 11.37 -0.95 -6.63
N ASP A 131 10.76 0.16 -7.04
CA ASP A 131 9.78 0.90 -6.25
C ASP A 131 8.55 0.07 -5.89
N TRP A 132 8.09 0.26 -4.66
CA TRP A 132 6.85 -0.30 -4.11
C TRP A 132 5.79 0.77 -3.82
N GLU A 133 6.21 2.02 -3.59
CA GLU A 133 5.38 3.07 -3.01
C GLU A 133 4.23 3.47 -3.94
N MET A 134 4.47 3.59 -5.26
CA MET A 134 3.40 3.94 -6.21
C MET A 134 2.28 2.88 -6.25
N THR A 135 2.62 1.60 -6.14
CA THR A 135 1.60 0.54 -6.10
C THR A 135 0.86 0.55 -4.76
N HIS A 136 1.57 0.79 -3.64
CA HIS A 136 1.01 0.96 -2.31
C HIS A 136 -0.02 2.10 -2.29
N GLU A 137 0.36 3.27 -2.78
CA GLU A 137 -0.52 4.43 -2.87
C GLU A 137 -1.78 4.15 -3.71
N PHE A 138 -1.66 3.43 -4.81
CA PHE A 138 -2.83 3.04 -5.60
C PHE A 138 -3.73 2.02 -4.90
N VAL A 139 -3.20 1.18 -4.01
CA VAL A 139 -4.04 0.26 -3.22
C VAL A 139 -4.99 1.04 -2.31
N HIS A 140 -4.61 2.18 -1.76
CA HIS A 140 -5.51 3.02 -0.95
C HIS A 140 -6.79 3.40 -1.70
N THR A 141 -6.76 3.53 -3.03
CA THR A 141 -7.98 3.83 -3.81
C THR A 141 -9.05 2.74 -3.72
N ALA A 142 -8.66 1.53 -3.28
CA ALA A 142 -9.50 0.33 -3.26
C ALA A 142 -10.21 0.07 -1.93
N PHE A 143 -10.15 1.00 -1.00
CA PHE A 143 -10.82 0.87 0.29
C PHE A 143 -11.47 2.20 0.68
N PRO A 144 -12.59 2.21 1.42
CA PRO A 144 -13.16 3.47 1.89
C PRO A 144 -12.24 4.15 2.89
N SER A 145 -12.28 5.47 2.95
CA SER A 145 -11.64 6.25 4.02
C SER A 145 -12.26 5.90 5.36
N LEU A 146 -11.41 5.72 6.34
CA LEU A 146 -11.76 5.31 7.70
C LEU A 146 -11.47 6.43 8.70
N ASP A 147 -12.01 6.29 9.92
CA ASP A 147 -11.60 7.12 11.06
C ASP A 147 -10.13 6.84 11.44
N ASP A 148 -9.44 7.83 11.97
CA ASP A 148 -8.00 7.80 12.27
C ASP A 148 -7.56 6.59 13.10
N GLU A 149 -8.42 6.09 13.99
CA GLU A 149 -8.15 4.90 14.81
C GLU A 149 -7.97 3.63 13.97
N HIS A 150 -8.46 3.61 12.74
CA HIS A 150 -8.40 2.48 11.82
C HIS A 150 -7.34 2.63 10.72
N THR A 151 -6.45 3.62 10.81
CA THR A 151 -5.34 3.81 9.85
C THR A 151 -4.52 2.53 9.63
N TRP A 152 -4.42 1.67 10.65
CA TRP A 152 -3.77 0.37 10.55
C TRP A 152 -4.40 -0.57 9.51
N MET A 153 -5.71 -0.43 9.25
CA MET A 153 -6.38 -1.21 8.22
C MET A 153 -6.01 -0.71 6.83
N GLU A 154 -6.02 0.60 6.61
CA GLU A 154 -5.67 1.20 5.31
C GLU A 154 -4.20 0.89 4.95
N GLU A 155 -3.27 1.17 5.88
CA GLU A 155 -1.84 0.92 5.68
C GLU A 155 -1.51 -0.57 5.63
N GLY A 156 -2.13 -1.36 6.50
CA GLY A 156 -1.93 -2.81 6.53
C GLY A 156 -2.42 -3.51 5.27
N LEU A 157 -3.56 -3.07 4.72
CA LEU A 157 -4.04 -3.55 3.42
C LEU A 157 -3.04 -3.20 2.32
N ALA A 158 -2.60 -1.96 2.24
CA ALA A 158 -1.65 -1.53 1.22
C ALA A 158 -0.32 -2.29 1.34
N THR A 159 0.21 -2.47 2.56
CA THR A 159 1.44 -3.23 2.84
C THR A 159 1.33 -4.71 2.44
N TYR A 160 0.17 -5.35 2.65
CA TYR A 160 -0.04 -6.75 2.31
C TYR A 160 -0.31 -6.97 0.81
N ILE A 161 -1.10 -6.09 0.19
CA ILE A 161 -1.61 -6.29 -1.16
C ILE A 161 -0.60 -5.84 -2.22
N GLU A 162 0.13 -4.75 -1.99
CA GLU A 162 1.09 -4.19 -2.94
C GLU A 162 2.01 -5.28 -3.53
N PRO A 163 2.78 -6.04 -2.72
CA PRO A 163 3.70 -7.03 -3.26
C PRO A 163 2.97 -8.18 -3.95
N ILE A 164 1.81 -8.61 -3.45
CA ILE A 164 1.00 -9.67 -4.07
C ILE A 164 0.50 -9.23 -5.45
N ALA A 165 0.00 -8.00 -5.56
CA ALA A 165 -0.48 -7.44 -6.82
C ALA A 165 0.63 -7.39 -7.88
N ARG A 166 1.86 -7.02 -7.48
CA ARG A 166 3.04 -7.01 -8.36
C ARG A 166 3.43 -8.43 -8.79
N VAL A 167 3.35 -9.42 -7.90
CA VAL A 167 3.58 -10.84 -8.29
C VAL A 167 2.50 -11.32 -9.24
N GLN A 168 1.22 -11.06 -8.95
CA GLN A 168 0.11 -11.46 -9.83
C GLN A 168 0.21 -10.81 -11.22
N ARG A 169 0.80 -9.63 -11.31
CA ARG A 169 1.06 -8.94 -12.58
C ARG A 169 2.33 -9.43 -13.29
N GLY A 170 3.24 -10.10 -12.59
CA GLY A 170 4.48 -10.65 -13.13
C GLY A 170 5.69 -9.72 -12.98
N PHE A 171 5.62 -8.67 -12.16
CA PHE A 171 6.74 -7.77 -11.89
C PHE A 171 7.67 -8.28 -10.78
N LEU A 172 7.16 -9.11 -9.88
CA LEU A 172 7.94 -9.73 -8.81
C LEU A 172 7.80 -11.25 -8.82
N ARG A 173 8.79 -11.93 -8.25
CA ARG A 173 8.71 -13.37 -8.02
C ARG A 173 8.11 -13.67 -6.63
N PRO A 174 7.33 -14.75 -6.48
CA PRO A 174 6.76 -15.13 -5.20
C PRO A 174 7.81 -15.27 -4.09
N GLU A 175 8.98 -15.84 -4.38
CA GLU A 175 10.03 -16.05 -3.39
C GLU A 175 10.47 -14.75 -2.72
N ARG A 176 10.55 -13.66 -3.50
CA ARG A 176 10.94 -12.35 -3.00
C ARG A 176 9.95 -11.86 -1.94
N ILE A 177 8.66 -11.81 -2.26
CA ILE A 177 7.66 -11.25 -1.35
C ILE A 177 7.46 -12.11 -0.10
N TRP A 178 7.56 -13.43 -0.21
CA TRP A 178 7.49 -14.31 0.97
C TRP A 178 8.73 -14.16 1.86
N ALA A 179 9.91 -13.88 1.30
CA ALA A 179 11.10 -13.56 2.07
C ALA A 179 10.94 -12.23 2.82
N ASP A 180 10.47 -11.20 2.12
CA ASP A 180 10.24 -9.86 2.70
C ASP A 180 9.17 -9.94 3.82
N MET A 181 8.05 -10.63 3.59
CA MET A 181 7.03 -10.86 4.62
C MET A 181 7.56 -11.65 5.82
N MET A 182 8.37 -12.68 5.61
CA MET A 182 8.98 -13.45 6.71
C MET A 182 9.95 -12.60 7.55
N HIS A 183 10.64 -11.65 6.91
CA HIS A 183 11.57 -10.75 7.58
C HIS A 183 10.85 -9.61 8.32
N ASP A 184 9.82 -9.03 7.71
CA ASP A 184 9.27 -7.75 8.15
C ASP A 184 7.99 -7.86 8.98
N MET A 185 7.15 -8.87 8.77
CA MET A 185 5.91 -9.04 9.54
C MET A 185 6.11 -9.08 11.07
N PRO A 186 7.21 -9.64 11.64
CA PRO A 186 7.45 -9.57 13.08
C PRO A 186 7.54 -8.14 13.65
N LYS A 187 7.79 -7.12 12.81
CA LYS A 187 7.75 -5.70 13.24
C LYS A 187 6.35 -5.27 13.70
N GLY A 188 5.32 -6.01 13.29
CA GLY A 188 3.93 -5.79 13.68
C GLY A 188 3.50 -6.53 14.94
N ASP A 189 4.37 -7.28 15.61
CA ASP A 189 4.02 -7.99 16.84
C ASP A 189 3.70 -7.02 17.97
N PRO A 190 2.72 -7.37 18.84
CA PRO A 190 2.40 -6.52 19.99
C PRO A 190 3.58 -6.37 20.95
N GLU A 191 3.86 -5.13 21.36
CA GLU A 191 4.84 -4.81 22.39
C GLU A 191 4.16 -4.73 23.78
N SER A 192 4.96 -4.53 24.83
CA SER A 192 4.50 -4.55 26.24
C SER A 192 3.41 -3.51 26.58
N LEU A 193 3.29 -2.43 25.81
CA LEU A 193 2.30 -1.37 26.00
C LEU A 193 1.19 -1.40 24.93
N ASP A 194 1.13 -2.44 24.12
CA ASP A 194 0.11 -2.60 23.09
C ASP A 194 -1.29 -2.73 23.70
N ARG A 195 -2.25 -2.07 23.13
CA ARG A 195 -3.66 -2.07 23.55
C ARG A 195 -4.61 -2.49 22.42
N GLY A 196 -4.10 -3.23 21.42
CA GLY A 196 -4.83 -3.59 20.22
C GLY A 196 -4.65 -2.60 19.08
N LEU A 197 -5.09 -3.00 17.88
CA LEU A 197 -4.82 -2.30 16.63
C LEU A 197 -5.46 -0.90 16.59
N ASP A 198 -6.67 -0.73 17.14
CA ASP A 198 -7.36 0.56 17.18
C ASP A 198 -6.75 1.54 18.20
N ASN A 199 -5.91 1.05 19.11
CA ASN A 199 -5.40 1.83 20.23
C ASN A 199 -3.87 1.94 20.27
N THR A 200 -3.15 1.38 19.30
CA THR A 200 -1.68 1.36 19.25
C THR A 200 -1.20 1.79 17.86
N HIS A 201 -0.78 3.04 17.74
CA HIS A 201 -0.44 3.68 16.47
C HIS A 201 1.08 3.80 16.22
N THR A 202 1.86 2.80 16.68
CA THR A 202 3.28 2.72 16.29
C THR A 202 3.40 2.33 14.81
N TRP A 203 4.47 2.75 14.15
CA TRP A 203 4.70 2.40 12.74
C TRP A 203 4.59 0.89 12.50
N GLY A 204 5.23 0.07 13.34
CA GLY A 204 5.16 -1.38 13.20
C GLY A 204 3.73 -1.92 13.30
N ARG A 205 2.94 -1.47 14.29
CA ARG A 205 1.55 -1.92 14.47
C ARG A 205 0.64 -1.44 13.34
N THR A 206 0.84 -0.21 12.87
CA THR A 206 0.03 0.35 11.78
C THR A 206 0.25 -0.43 10.48
N TYR A 207 1.48 -0.56 10.03
CA TYR A 207 1.78 -1.19 8.74
C TYR A 207 1.80 -2.72 8.84
N TRP A 208 2.66 -3.26 9.70
CA TRP A 208 2.88 -4.71 9.77
C TRP A 208 1.86 -5.45 10.65
N GLY A 209 1.34 -4.81 11.69
CA GLY A 209 0.22 -5.37 12.46
C GLY A 209 -1.05 -5.48 11.61
N GLY A 210 -1.32 -4.48 10.78
CA GLY A 210 -2.39 -4.53 9.78
C GLY A 210 -2.13 -5.57 8.69
N ALA A 211 -0.88 -5.70 8.20
CA ALA A 211 -0.52 -6.76 7.26
C ALA A 211 -0.64 -8.18 7.87
N GLN A 212 -0.33 -8.35 9.15
CA GLN A 212 -0.57 -9.61 9.87
C GLN A 212 -2.06 -9.96 9.95
N PHE A 213 -2.93 -8.95 10.20
CA PHE A 213 -4.38 -9.13 10.13
C PHE A 213 -4.80 -9.64 8.75
N CYS A 214 -4.30 -9.00 7.68
CA CYS A 214 -4.61 -9.35 6.29
C CYS A 214 -4.15 -10.77 5.93
N LEU A 215 -2.93 -11.17 6.29
CA LEU A 215 -2.42 -12.51 6.06
C LEU A 215 -3.27 -13.56 6.79
N GLN A 216 -3.58 -13.34 8.08
CA GLN A 216 -4.45 -14.24 8.82
C GLN A 216 -5.83 -14.36 8.17
N ALA A 217 -6.42 -13.23 7.79
CA ALA A 217 -7.73 -13.21 7.14
C ALA A 217 -7.71 -14.02 5.84
N ASP A 218 -6.72 -13.80 4.97
CA ASP A 218 -6.61 -14.52 3.69
C ASP A 218 -6.45 -16.03 3.91
N VAL A 219 -5.58 -16.45 4.83
CA VAL A 219 -5.37 -17.87 5.15
C VAL A 219 -6.65 -18.48 5.74
N MET A 220 -7.30 -17.83 6.71
CA MET A 220 -8.49 -18.37 7.36
C MET A 220 -9.70 -18.45 6.41
N ILE A 221 -9.92 -17.43 5.57
CA ILE A 221 -10.98 -17.46 4.55
C ILE A 221 -10.72 -18.64 3.59
N ARG A 222 -9.48 -18.80 3.11
CA ARG A 222 -9.13 -19.90 2.21
C ARG A 222 -9.29 -21.27 2.86
N GLN A 223 -8.94 -21.44 4.13
CA GLN A 223 -9.17 -22.68 4.87
C GLN A 223 -10.67 -23.00 4.99
N GLN A 224 -11.49 -22.04 5.43
CA GLN A 224 -12.94 -22.24 5.60
C GLN A 224 -13.66 -22.48 4.28
N THR A 225 -13.18 -21.92 3.19
CA THR A 225 -13.78 -22.05 1.86
C THR A 225 -13.15 -23.13 0.99
N GLN A 226 -12.24 -23.94 1.54
CA GLN A 226 -11.48 -24.94 0.76
C GLN A 226 -10.74 -24.30 -0.42
N ASN A 227 -10.11 -23.16 -0.16
CA ASN A 227 -9.34 -22.35 -1.11
C ASN A 227 -10.16 -21.82 -2.32
N ARG A 228 -11.50 -21.78 -2.21
CA ARG A 228 -12.39 -21.24 -3.26
C ARG A 228 -12.51 -19.73 -3.20
N LYS A 229 -12.31 -19.13 -2.03
CA LYS A 229 -12.34 -17.69 -1.75
C LYS A 229 -11.12 -17.31 -0.93
N GLY A 230 -10.68 -16.06 -1.06
CA GLY A 230 -9.61 -15.45 -0.28
C GLY A 230 -9.94 -14.01 0.06
N LEU A 231 -9.01 -13.32 0.71
CA LEU A 231 -9.14 -11.88 1.03
C LEU A 231 -9.37 -11.05 -0.25
N GLN A 232 -8.78 -11.42 -1.36
CA GLN A 232 -8.97 -10.77 -2.65
C GLN A 232 -10.45 -10.74 -3.09
N ASP A 233 -11.23 -11.81 -2.84
CA ASP A 233 -12.65 -11.85 -3.16
C ASP A 233 -13.45 -10.90 -2.25
N ALA A 234 -13.10 -10.83 -0.96
CA ALA A 234 -13.71 -9.89 -0.01
C ALA A 234 -13.49 -8.44 -0.44
N LEU A 235 -12.25 -8.09 -0.77
CA LEU A 235 -11.86 -6.72 -1.15
C LEU A 235 -12.49 -6.31 -2.49
N ARG A 236 -12.56 -7.21 -3.45
CA ARG A 236 -13.29 -6.97 -4.71
C ARG A 236 -14.76 -6.69 -4.48
N ALA A 237 -15.38 -7.38 -3.53
CA ALA A 237 -16.79 -7.15 -3.18
C ALA A 237 -16.99 -5.78 -2.51
N ILE A 238 -16.06 -5.34 -1.65
CA ILE A 238 -16.08 -4.01 -1.05
C ILE A 238 -16.01 -2.93 -2.13
N VAL A 239 -15.05 -3.04 -3.06
CA VAL A 239 -14.91 -2.11 -4.19
C VAL A 239 -16.16 -2.13 -5.08
N ASN A 240 -16.75 -3.30 -5.33
CA ASN A 240 -17.97 -3.43 -6.16
C ASN A 240 -19.22 -2.86 -5.45
N ALA A 241 -19.24 -2.84 -4.14
CA ALA A 241 -20.28 -2.17 -3.34
C ALA A 241 -20.09 -0.64 -3.28
N GLY A 242 -19.03 -0.10 -3.89
CA GLY A 242 -18.71 1.32 -3.92
C GLY A 242 -17.83 1.78 -2.75
N GLY A 243 -17.21 0.84 -2.02
CA GLY A 243 -16.25 1.15 -0.95
C GLY A 243 -14.88 1.50 -1.53
N THR A 244 -14.73 2.75 -1.94
CA THR A 244 -13.52 3.35 -2.51
C THR A 244 -13.11 4.59 -1.70
N ILE A 245 -11.89 5.04 -1.85
CA ILE A 245 -11.28 6.09 -1.02
C ILE A 245 -12.08 7.40 -0.92
N ASP A 246 -12.94 7.68 -1.90
CA ASP A 246 -13.82 8.86 -1.91
C ASP A 246 -15.10 8.69 -1.05
N LYS A 247 -15.20 7.59 -0.28
CA LYS A 247 -16.33 7.28 0.61
C LYS A 247 -15.87 7.09 2.04
N ASP A 248 -16.52 7.75 2.96
CA ASP A 248 -16.33 7.54 4.41
C ASP A 248 -17.26 6.43 4.89
N TRP A 249 -16.70 5.29 5.29
CA TRP A 249 -17.47 4.16 5.83
C TRP A 249 -16.94 3.75 7.21
N PRO A 250 -17.81 3.32 8.12
CA PRO A 250 -17.36 2.58 9.29
C PRO A 250 -16.62 1.32 8.87
N LEU A 251 -15.47 1.01 9.47
CA LEU A 251 -14.66 -0.17 9.15
C LEU A 251 -15.51 -1.45 9.18
N ARG A 252 -16.33 -1.63 10.21
CA ARG A 252 -17.20 -2.81 10.36
C ARG A 252 -18.08 -3.05 9.14
N LYS A 253 -18.66 -2.01 8.54
CA LYS A 253 -19.47 -2.12 7.32
C LYS A 253 -18.65 -2.74 6.16
N ALA A 254 -17.43 -2.30 5.96
CA ALA A 254 -16.58 -2.86 4.92
C ALA A 254 -16.26 -4.34 5.19
N LEU A 255 -15.94 -4.70 6.45
CA LEU A 255 -15.65 -6.08 6.84
C LEU A 255 -16.86 -7.00 6.67
N GLU A 256 -18.05 -6.56 7.02
CA GLU A 256 -19.32 -7.32 6.85
C GLU A 256 -19.63 -7.59 5.37
N ILE A 257 -19.37 -6.64 4.48
CA ILE A 257 -19.49 -6.85 3.03
C ILE A 257 -18.50 -7.93 2.56
N GLY A 258 -17.26 -7.87 3.02
CA GLY A 258 -16.22 -8.85 2.69
C GLY A 258 -16.59 -10.25 3.19
N ASP A 259 -17.02 -10.37 4.43
CA ASP A 259 -17.47 -11.64 5.03
C ASP A 259 -18.68 -12.23 4.28
N SER A 260 -19.66 -11.39 3.95
CA SER A 260 -20.82 -11.82 3.15
C SER A 260 -20.40 -12.38 1.79
N ALA A 261 -19.45 -11.74 1.11
CA ALA A 261 -18.99 -12.16 -0.22
C ALA A 261 -18.17 -13.45 -0.21
N THR A 262 -17.47 -13.71 0.89
CA THR A 262 -16.71 -14.96 1.08
C THR A 262 -17.56 -16.09 1.69
N GLY A 263 -18.71 -15.76 2.30
CA GLY A 263 -19.54 -16.69 3.05
C GLY A 263 -18.88 -17.10 4.36
N THR A 264 -18.07 -16.23 4.95
CA THR A 264 -17.37 -16.44 6.22
C THR A 264 -17.71 -15.32 7.21
N HIS A 265 -17.15 -15.37 8.42
CA HIS A 265 -17.18 -14.31 9.42
C HIS A 265 -15.78 -13.94 9.89
N VAL A 266 -14.76 -14.24 9.08
CA VAL A 266 -13.36 -14.16 9.45
C VAL A 266 -12.92 -12.72 9.71
N LEU A 267 -13.32 -11.79 8.84
CA LEU A 267 -12.89 -10.39 8.95
C LEU A 267 -13.41 -9.74 10.23
N VAL A 268 -14.70 -9.87 10.50
CA VAL A 268 -15.30 -9.31 11.72
C VAL A 268 -14.77 -10.00 12.97
N GLN A 269 -14.60 -11.33 12.96
CA GLN A 269 -14.06 -12.07 14.11
C GLN A 269 -12.62 -11.68 14.43
N LEU A 270 -11.76 -11.52 13.41
CA LEU A 270 -10.37 -11.06 13.62
C LEU A 270 -10.35 -9.62 14.12
N TYR A 271 -11.14 -8.74 13.55
CA TYR A 271 -11.27 -7.36 14.00
C TYR A 271 -11.63 -7.29 15.48
N ASP A 272 -12.74 -7.97 15.87
CA ASP A 272 -13.19 -7.99 17.26
C ASP A 272 -12.16 -8.59 18.23
N ALA A 273 -11.28 -9.47 17.74
CA ALA A 273 -10.24 -10.09 18.55
C ALA A 273 -8.95 -9.25 18.67
N MET A 274 -8.67 -8.35 17.73
CA MET A 274 -7.39 -7.65 17.63
C MET A 274 -7.48 -6.15 17.88
N ARG A 275 -8.67 -5.54 17.80
CA ARG A 275 -8.83 -4.09 17.88
C ARG A 275 -8.50 -3.50 19.26
N ASP A 276 -8.96 -4.15 20.35
CA ASP A 276 -8.91 -3.61 21.72
C ASP A 276 -7.92 -4.35 22.65
N ALA A 277 -7.21 -5.35 22.13
CA ALA A 277 -6.29 -6.16 22.93
C ALA A 277 -5.07 -6.61 22.11
N PRO A 278 -3.88 -6.71 22.73
CA PRO A 278 -2.69 -7.25 22.10
C PRO A 278 -2.92 -8.74 21.79
N LYS A 279 -2.98 -9.07 20.52
CA LYS A 279 -3.12 -10.45 20.06
C LYS A 279 -1.98 -10.78 19.10
N PRO A 280 -0.98 -11.55 19.57
CA PRO A 280 0.12 -11.97 18.71
C PRO A 280 -0.35 -12.99 17.68
N VAL A 281 0.27 -12.97 16.51
CA VAL A 281 0.09 -13.93 15.44
C VAL A 281 1.18 -14.98 15.52
N ASP A 282 0.84 -16.26 15.47
CA ASP A 282 1.83 -17.34 15.34
C ASP A 282 2.41 -17.37 13.91
N LEU A 283 3.26 -16.39 13.61
CA LEU A 283 3.93 -16.31 12.31
C LEU A 283 4.78 -17.54 12.02
N ALA A 284 5.49 -18.08 13.02
CA ALA A 284 6.33 -19.26 12.84
C ALA A 284 5.50 -20.49 12.44
N GLY A 285 4.36 -20.69 13.10
CA GLY A 285 3.40 -21.73 12.74
C GLY A 285 2.80 -21.53 11.36
N LEU A 286 2.46 -20.29 10.99
CA LEU A 286 1.94 -19.95 9.67
C LEU A 286 2.96 -20.25 8.56
N TRP A 287 4.22 -19.83 8.71
CA TRP A 287 5.27 -20.11 7.72
C TRP A 287 5.46 -21.60 7.51
N LYS A 288 5.50 -22.37 8.61
CA LYS A 288 5.62 -23.82 8.54
C LYS A 288 4.43 -24.46 7.81
N GLN A 289 3.20 -24.04 8.11
CA GLN A 289 2.00 -24.57 7.45
C GLN A 289 1.93 -24.19 5.97
N LEU A 290 2.27 -22.94 5.63
CA LEU A 290 2.32 -22.46 4.25
C LEU A 290 3.50 -23.04 3.46
N GLY A 291 4.46 -23.71 4.12
CA GLY A 291 5.65 -24.27 3.48
C GLY A 291 6.63 -23.18 3.01
N VAL A 292 6.74 -22.07 3.78
CA VAL A 292 7.75 -21.03 3.54
C VAL A 292 8.93 -21.32 4.47
N ILE A 293 10.07 -21.63 3.90
CA ILE A 293 11.26 -22.06 4.64
C ILE A 293 12.39 -21.07 4.32
N ARG A 294 13.00 -20.49 5.36
CA ARG A 294 14.16 -19.61 5.21
C ARG A 294 15.33 -20.33 4.52
N ASP A 295 15.94 -19.70 3.55
CA ASP A 295 17.07 -20.22 2.80
C ASP A 295 18.07 -19.08 2.50
N GLY A 296 19.08 -18.95 3.36
CA GLY A 296 19.96 -17.80 3.38
C GLY A 296 19.19 -16.50 3.63
N ASP A 297 19.37 -15.51 2.75
CA ASP A 297 18.65 -14.23 2.78
C ASP A 297 17.26 -14.30 2.08
N GLY A 298 16.94 -15.46 1.48
CA GLY A 298 15.69 -15.70 0.77
C GLY A 298 14.83 -16.78 1.44
N VAL A 299 13.93 -17.34 0.63
CA VAL A 299 13.10 -18.47 1.01
C VAL A 299 13.05 -19.53 -0.10
N ARG A 300 12.82 -20.77 0.30
CA ARG A 300 12.39 -21.85 -0.59
C ARG A 300 11.03 -22.37 -0.15
N PHE A 301 10.33 -23.04 -1.04
CA PHE A 301 9.00 -23.54 -0.78
C PHE A 301 8.97 -25.05 -0.57
N ASP A 302 8.16 -25.52 0.38
CA ASP A 302 7.74 -26.90 0.53
C ASP A 302 6.30 -27.03 0.02
N ASP A 303 6.15 -27.62 -1.16
CA ASP A 303 4.84 -27.83 -1.78
C ASP A 303 4.04 -29.00 -1.17
N HIS A 304 4.63 -29.76 -0.23
CA HIS A 304 3.95 -30.78 0.56
C HIS A 304 3.40 -30.26 1.90
N ALA A 305 3.68 -29.01 2.25
CA ALA A 305 3.16 -28.42 3.48
C ALA A 305 1.62 -28.33 3.46
N PRO A 306 0.97 -28.43 4.65
CA PRO A 306 -0.50 -28.52 4.74
C PRO A 306 -1.27 -27.41 4.02
N LEU A 307 -0.72 -26.19 3.99
CA LEU A 307 -1.33 -25.01 3.36
C LEU A 307 -0.54 -24.50 2.13
N ALA A 308 0.31 -25.33 1.53
CA ALA A 308 1.08 -24.96 0.34
C ALA A 308 0.18 -24.49 -0.82
N ALA A 309 -0.98 -25.12 -1.01
CA ALA A 309 -1.96 -24.72 -2.02
C ALA A 309 -2.55 -23.32 -1.74
N ILE A 310 -2.66 -22.92 -0.47
CA ILE A 310 -3.10 -21.56 -0.08
C ILE A 310 -2.00 -20.55 -0.41
N ARG A 311 -0.73 -20.82 -0.04
CA ARG A 311 0.41 -19.99 -0.42
C ARG A 311 0.42 -19.72 -1.92
N GLN A 312 0.32 -20.78 -2.72
CA GLN A 312 0.30 -20.68 -4.19
C GLN A 312 -0.90 -19.87 -4.69
N ALA A 313 -2.09 -20.01 -4.07
CA ALA A 313 -3.29 -19.29 -4.48
C ALA A 313 -3.23 -17.80 -4.16
N ILE A 314 -2.59 -17.39 -3.07
CA ILE A 314 -2.40 -15.97 -2.71
C ILE A 314 -1.65 -15.22 -3.82
N THR A 315 -0.60 -15.81 -4.37
CA THR A 315 0.26 -15.16 -5.38
C THR A 315 -0.11 -15.50 -6.83
N ARG A 316 -1.10 -16.37 -7.05
CA ARG A 316 -1.53 -16.75 -8.40
C ARG A 316 -2.24 -15.61 -9.10
N THR A 317 -1.87 -15.35 -10.36
CA THR A 317 -2.62 -14.44 -11.22
C THR A 317 -4.07 -14.90 -11.34
N PRO A 318 -5.06 -14.04 -11.06
CA PRO A 318 -6.48 -14.39 -11.19
C PRO A 318 -6.86 -14.79 -12.61
N ALA A 319 -7.68 -15.85 -12.75
CA ALA A 319 -8.16 -16.30 -14.06
C ALA A 319 -9.09 -15.31 -14.75
N THR A 320 -9.75 -14.43 -13.98
CA THR A 320 -10.66 -13.38 -14.45
C THR A 320 -9.98 -12.04 -14.29
N GLY A 321 -9.00 -11.76 -15.09
CA GLY A 321 -8.30 -10.47 -15.10
C GLY A 321 -8.66 -9.69 -16.36
N ILE A 322 -8.53 -8.38 -16.29
CA ILE A 322 -8.42 -7.51 -17.46
C ILE A 322 -7.28 -8.08 -18.30
N VAL A 323 -7.54 -8.28 -19.60
CA VAL A 323 -6.48 -8.61 -20.56
C VAL A 323 -5.62 -7.35 -20.72
N LEU A 324 -4.65 -7.19 -19.85
CA LEU A 324 -3.61 -6.18 -19.98
C LEU A 324 -2.48 -6.75 -20.82
N PRO A 325 -1.82 -5.95 -21.68
CA PRO A 325 -0.59 -6.36 -22.36
C PRO A 325 0.38 -6.93 -21.32
N LYS A 326 1.13 -7.98 -21.69
CA LYS A 326 2.22 -8.47 -20.83
C LYS A 326 3.22 -7.33 -20.59
N PRO A 327 3.85 -7.28 -19.41
CA PRO A 327 4.89 -6.29 -19.10
C PRO A 327 6.03 -6.33 -20.07
#